data_c6dfc0e319aa778f84bf60e10ffb3ab2
#
_entry.id   c6dfc0e319aa778f84bf60e10ffb3ab2
#
_cell.length_a   1.000
_cell.length_b   1.000
_cell.length_c   1.000
_cell.angle_alpha   90.00
_cell.angle_beta   90.00
_cell.angle_gamma   90.00
#
_symmetry.space_group_name_H-M   'P 1'
#
loop_
_entity.id
_entity.type
_entity.pdbx_description
1 polymer ?
#
loop_
_entity_poly.entity_id
_entity_poly.type
_entity_poly.pdbx_seq_one_letter_code
_entity_poly.pdbx_strand_id
1 'polypeptide(L)'
;LSHLSLPQDSGFASTEGAYDLKEMHRIVNSLPRDYKVPFSMHVSGFKYREIAERLGLPLGTVKSRIFFTRQKLQEELKDFI
;
A
#
# COMPACT_ATOMS: atom_id res chain seq x y z
N LEU A 1 -8.79 9.83 0.80
CA LEU A 1 -8.74 9.53 1.04
C LEU A 1 -9.08 9.86 1.45
N SER A 2 -9.18 9.98 1.55
CA SER A 2 -9.44 9.98 2.08
C SER A 2 -9.90 9.89 2.53
N HIS A 3 -10.22 9.61 2.71
CA HIS A 3 -10.57 9.14 3.34
C HIS A 3 -10.37 8.51 3.61
N LEU A 4 -10.25 8.54 3.63
CA LEU A 4 -9.89 7.74 3.98
C LEU A 4 -9.88 7.26 4.54
N SER A 5 -9.99 7.04 4.71
CA SER A 5 -9.77 6.37 5.38
C SER A 5 -9.69 6.04 6.05
N LEU A 6 -9.84 6.14 6.36
CA LEU A 6 -9.64 5.65 7.06
C LEU A 6 -9.76 5.53 7.82
N PRO A 7 -9.78 5.26 8.05
CA PRO A 7 -9.79 5.05 8.83
C PRO A 7 -9.65 5.27 9.48
N GLN A 8 -9.50 5.42 9.63
CA GLN A 8 -9.25 5.54 10.29
C GLN A 8 -9.18 5.41 10.88
N ASP A 9 -9.23 5.21 11.33
CA ASP A 9 -9.15 5.02 12.03
C ASP A 9 -8.90 4.48 12.41
N SER A 10 -8.99 4.13 12.24
CA SER A 10 -8.85 3.40 12.74
C SER A 10 -7.77 3.21 13.23
N GLY A 11 -7.69 2.64 13.75
CA GLY A 11 -6.74 2.37 14.56
C GLY A 11 -5.44 2.68 14.17
N PHE A 12 -5.24 2.50 13.37
CA PHE A 12 -4.15 2.64 12.90
C PHE A 12 -3.70 3.92 13.12
N ALA A 13 -4.38 4.58 12.99
CA ALA A 13 -3.99 5.74 13.10
C ALA A 13 -3.59 6.10 14.34
N SER A 14 -3.86 5.73 14.99
CA SER A 14 -3.62 6.24 16.08
C SER A 14 -2.35 6.17 16.37
N THR A 15 -2.04 6.45 16.89
CA THR A 15 -1.05 6.31 17.42
C THR A 15 0.03 6.53 16.82
N GLU A 16 0.54 6.50 17.28
CA GLU A 16 1.66 6.62 16.95
C GLU A 16 1.76 6.00 15.88
N GLY A 17 0.97 5.50 15.82
CA GLY A 17 1.04 4.79 14.84
C GLY A 17 1.40 5.46 13.71
N ALA A 18 1.22 6.01 13.93
CA ALA A 18 1.42 6.63 13.00
C ALA A 18 2.58 6.59 12.39
N TYR A 19 3.25 5.88 12.64
CA TYR A 19 4.32 6.00 12.08
C TYR A 19 4.24 6.53 10.90
N ASP A 20 3.52 6.87 10.74
CA ASP A 20 3.95 7.59 9.99
C ASP A 20 3.54 7.45 8.65
N LEU A 21 2.42 8.01 8.37
CA LEU A 21 1.93 8.03 7.06
C LEU A 21 2.93 8.65 6.14
N LYS A 22 3.64 9.64 6.60
CA LYS A 22 4.65 10.24 5.78
C LYS A 22 5.72 9.26 5.39
N GLU A 23 6.14 8.45 6.33
CA GLU A 23 7.18 7.49 6.07
C GLU A 23 6.67 6.41 5.12
N MET A 24 5.44 6.00 5.30
CA MET A 24 4.85 5.02 4.40
C MET A 24 4.79 5.55 2.98
N HIS A 25 4.37 6.79 2.84
CA HIS A 25 4.30 7.38 1.51
C HIS A 25 5.68 7.50 0.89
N ARG A 26 6.67 7.82 1.70
CA ARG A 26 8.03 7.94 1.19
C ARG A 26 8.52 6.60 0.65
N ILE A 27 8.27 5.54 1.41
CA ILE A 27 8.71 4.22 1.00
C ILE A 27 7.99 3.78 -0.27
N VAL A 28 6.68 3.95 -0.30
CA VAL A 28 5.91 3.54 -1.47
C VAL A 28 6.34 4.34 -2.69
N ASN A 29 6.56 5.64 -2.52
CA ASN A 29 6.96 6.46 -3.65
C ASN A 29 8.35 6.14 -4.16
N SER A 30 9.16 5.50 -3.35
CA SER A 30 10.49 5.13 -3.79
C SER A 30 10.51 3.80 -4.55
N LEU A 31 9.39 3.11 -4.57
CA LEU A 31 9.33 1.83 -5.27
C LEU A 31 9.21 1.99 -6.76
N PRO A 32 9.63 1.00 -7.54
CA PRO A 32 9.42 1.05 -8.96
C PRO A 32 7.93 1.18 -9.26
N ARG A 33 7.65 1.80 -10.38
CA ARG A 33 6.27 2.03 -10.75
C ARG A 33 5.45 0.76 -10.81
N ASP A 34 6.06 -0.34 -11.25
CA ASP A 34 5.38 -1.61 -11.36
C ASP A 34 4.84 -2.11 -10.02
N TYR A 35 5.41 -1.67 -8.94
CA TYR A 35 4.96 -2.06 -7.61
C TYR A 35 4.11 -0.96 -6.99
N LYS A 36 4.49 0.27 -7.24
CA LYS A 36 3.79 1.39 -6.63
C LYS A 36 2.36 1.52 -7.11
N VAL A 37 2.13 1.38 -8.41
CA VAL A 37 0.81 1.59 -8.95
C VAL A 37 -0.21 0.55 -8.46
N PRO A 38 0.08 -0.75 -8.53
CA PRO A 38 -0.90 -1.71 -8.03
C PRO A 38 -1.18 -1.52 -6.54
N PHE A 39 -0.15 -1.23 -5.77
CA PHE A 39 -0.35 -1.07 -4.35
C PHE A 39 -1.19 0.17 -4.06
N SER A 40 -0.94 1.26 -4.75
CA SER A 40 -1.72 2.47 -4.56
C SER A 40 -3.18 2.25 -4.90
N MET A 41 -3.45 1.52 -5.96
CA MET A 41 -4.81 1.21 -6.34
C MET A 41 -5.50 0.37 -5.29
N HIS A 42 -4.77 -0.61 -4.74
CA HIS A 42 -5.34 -1.47 -3.72
C HIS A 42 -5.70 -0.66 -2.47
N VAL A 43 -4.82 0.23 -2.08
CA VAL A 43 -5.07 1.06 -0.90
C VAL A 43 -6.25 1.99 -1.15
N SER A 44 -6.46 2.40 -2.40
CA SER A 44 -7.57 3.26 -2.74
C SER A 44 -8.91 2.52 -2.79
N GLY A 45 -8.89 1.20 -2.69
CA GLY A 45 -10.12 0.45 -2.62
C GLY A 45 -10.40 -0.47 -3.78
N PHE A 46 -9.52 -0.52 -4.77
CA PHE A 46 -9.74 -1.42 -5.90
C PHE A 46 -9.46 -2.86 -5.50
N LYS A 47 -10.24 -3.76 -6.05
CA LYS A 47 -10.00 -5.17 -5.80
C LYS A 47 -8.92 -5.67 -6.74
N TYR A 48 -8.24 -6.73 -6.33
CA TYR A 48 -7.15 -7.28 -7.14
C TYR A 48 -7.57 -7.51 -8.58
N ARG A 49 -8.76 -8.03 -8.77
CA ARG A 49 -9.24 -8.31 -10.11
C ARG A 49 -9.39 -7.02 -10.91
N GLU A 50 -9.90 -6.00 -10.27
CA GLU A 50 -10.07 -4.72 -10.95
C GLU A 50 -8.73 -4.12 -11.32
N ILE A 51 -7.76 -4.26 -10.42
CA ILE A 51 -6.42 -3.75 -10.70
C ILE A 51 -5.82 -4.48 -11.89
N ALA A 52 -5.99 -5.81 -11.90
CA ALA A 52 -5.45 -6.60 -12.99
C ALA A 52 -6.04 -6.17 -14.32
N GLU A 53 -7.34 -5.94 -14.35
CA GLU A 53 -7.99 -5.50 -15.57
C GLU A 53 -7.50 -4.14 -16.02
N ARG A 54 -7.43 -3.22 -15.11
CA ARG A 54 -7.05 -1.86 -15.48
C ARG A 54 -5.60 -1.75 -15.93
N LEU A 55 -4.75 -2.57 -15.36
CA LEU A 55 -3.34 -2.52 -15.71
C LEU A 55 -2.95 -3.53 -16.78
N GLY A 56 -3.87 -4.37 -17.18
CA GLY A 56 -3.58 -5.37 -18.20
C GLY A 56 -2.60 -6.41 -17.71
N LEU A 57 -2.70 -6.81 -16.46
CA LEU A 57 -1.78 -7.78 -15.88
C LEU A 57 -2.51 -9.02 -15.40
N PRO A 58 -1.83 -10.15 -15.36
CA PRO A 58 -2.43 -11.34 -14.77
C PRO A 58 -2.73 -11.11 -13.31
N LEU A 59 -3.78 -11.73 -12.83
CA LEU A 59 -4.18 -11.57 -11.44
C LEU A 59 -3.07 -11.98 -10.48
N GLY A 60 -2.39 -13.08 -10.78
CA GLY A 60 -1.30 -13.54 -9.93
C GLY A 60 -0.17 -12.53 -9.82
N THR A 61 0.07 -11.82 -10.90
CA THR A 61 1.11 -10.80 -10.89
C THR A 61 0.73 -9.64 -9.97
N VAL A 62 -0.54 -9.24 -10.01
CA VAL A 62 -1.01 -8.18 -9.14
C VAL A 62 -0.88 -8.61 -7.68
N LYS A 63 -1.30 -9.83 -7.37
CA LYS A 63 -1.21 -10.33 -6.00
C LYS A 63 0.24 -10.37 -5.52
N SER A 64 1.14 -10.83 -6.35
CA SER A 64 2.55 -10.91 -5.99
C SER A 64 3.14 -9.54 -5.73
N ARG A 65 2.82 -8.60 -6.58
CA ARG A 65 3.39 -7.27 -6.42
C ARG A 65 2.88 -6.56 -5.18
N ILE A 66 1.61 -6.74 -4.88
CA ILE A 66 1.06 -6.13 -3.67
C ILE A 66 1.63 -6.79 -2.43
N PHE A 67 1.76 -8.12 -2.47
CA PHE A 67 2.33 -8.85 -1.36
C PHE A 67 3.77 -8.40 -1.10
N PHE A 68 4.54 -8.30 -2.14
CA PHE A 68 5.92 -7.88 -2.03
C PHE A 68 6.03 -6.47 -1.46
N THR A 69 5.16 -5.57 -1.91
CA THR A 69 5.17 -4.21 -1.41
C THR A 69 4.83 -4.16 0.07
N ARG A 70 3.88 -4.99 0.49
CA ARG A 70 3.54 -5.05 1.90
C ARG A 70 4.72 -5.53 2.73
N GLN A 71 5.42 -6.54 2.25
CA GLN A 71 6.57 -7.02 2.98
C GLN A 71 7.65 -5.96 3.07
N LYS A 72 7.84 -5.23 2.00
CA LYS A 72 8.82 -4.17 1.98
C LYS A 72 8.48 -3.10 3.01
N LEU A 73 7.21 -2.74 3.06
CA LEU A 73 6.77 -1.75 4.04
C LEU A 73 6.97 -2.24 5.46
N GLN A 74 6.64 -3.49 5.71
CA GLN A 74 6.80 -4.03 7.06
C GLN A 74 8.26 -4.04 7.48
N GLU A 75 9.14 -4.37 6.58
CA GLU A 75 10.54 -4.38 6.91
C GLU A 75 11.09 -3.00 7.16
N GLU A 76 10.71 -2.06 6.30
CA GLU A 76 11.23 -0.71 6.46
C GLU A 76 10.66 -0.03 7.69
N LEU A 77 9.39 -0.25 7.95
CA LEU A 77 8.74 0.43 9.06
C LEU A 77 9.05 -0.15 10.41
N LYS A 78 9.46 -1.39 10.47
CA LYS A 78 9.73 -1.94 11.78
C LYS A 78 10.93 -1.29 12.44
N ASP A 79 11.74 -0.61 11.66
CA ASP A 79 12.87 0.10 12.24
C ASP A 79 12.40 1.32 13.03
N PHE A 80 11.13 1.67 12.89
CA PHE A 80 10.63 2.82 13.62
C PHE A 80 9.97 2.43 14.94
N ILE A 81 9.95 1.18 15.23
CA ILE A 81 9.33 0.73 16.46
C ILE A 81 10.37 0.49 17.56
#